data_c5c2961c8db5a8e2b7b75fd52b94177f
#
_entry.id   c5c2961c8db5a8e2b7b75fd52b94177f
#
_cell.length_a   1.000
_cell.length_b   1.000
_cell.length_c   1.000
_cell.angle_alpha   90.00
_cell.angle_beta   90.00
_cell.angle_gamma   90.00
#
_symmetry.space_group_name_H-M   'P 1'
#
loop_
_entity.id
_entity.type
_entity.pdbx_description
1 polymer ?
#
loop_
_entity_poly.entity_id
_entity_poly.type
_entity_poly.pdbx_seq_one_letter_code
_entity_poly.pdbx_strand_id
1 'polypeptide(L)'
;MLVTGLLSFCFISAAAQSLLSWDDWPHQRVAVNQDISIHLRYAGSGPPVLLVHGNPQYSLSWHAIAPVLAQNFTVIVPDNRGAGDSTIPPDGNYTAAAHADDLKAVLDFLGIDAAYVFSHDKGAGFAAAFAAKYPSATRRVGFFEYLLPGFGYESFWVPSSGGGLGWDLYKNWQLGFFSVPDAATHFITGREKEMLAWYFFHASYSGNDAVSEAHLNAYARSISKPGFLRSMLNVFSVSTVTQDARFFNETIGQSPLQMPVLALGGEASFANPALGQTWAPVGRDVVAEVVPKAGHWLLDENPQWVASRIVQFIGEDNGSIPTVDLSWLTDRVTLGV
;
A
#
# COMPACT_ATOMS: atom_id res chain seq x y z
N MET A 1 53.54 27.31 32.59
CA MET A 1 52.22 26.87 33.11
C MET A 1 51.31 26.61 31.92
N LEU A 2 51.24 25.35 31.54
CA LEU A 2 50.27 24.91 30.52
C LEU A 2 49.00 24.44 31.23
N VAL A 3 47.86 25.04 30.89
CA VAL A 3 46.55 24.60 31.38
C VAL A 3 45.95 23.70 30.29
N THR A 4 45.93 22.41 30.56
CA THR A 4 45.23 21.40 29.74
C THR A 4 43.74 21.39 30.13
N GLY A 5 42.89 21.94 29.28
CA GLY A 5 41.44 21.82 29.41
C GLY A 5 40.97 20.46 28.93
N LEU A 6 40.44 19.61 29.81
CA LEU A 6 39.70 18.40 29.47
C LEU A 6 38.31 18.79 28.99
N LEU A 7 38.00 18.55 27.70
CA LEU A 7 36.69 18.54 27.17
C LEU A 7 36.02 17.18 27.50
N SER A 8 35.12 17.17 28.46
CA SER A 8 34.22 16.03 28.73
C SER A 8 33.17 15.95 27.64
N PHE A 9 33.27 14.99 26.75
CA PHE A 9 32.22 14.59 25.86
C PHE A 9 31.17 13.80 26.67
N CYS A 10 30.04 14.41 26.97
CA CYS A 10 28.86 13.69 27.43
C CYS A 10 28.31 12.89 26.24
N PHE A 11 28.57 11.58 26.22
CA PHE A 11 27.81 10.67 25.40
C PHE A 11 26.41 10.53 26.00
N ILE A 12 25.41 11.19 25.39
CA ILE A 12 24.01 10.89 25.65
C ILE A 12 23.80 9.52 25.00
N SER A 13 23.74 8.46 25.81
CA SER A 13 23.25 7.16 25.41
C SER A 13 21.77 7.32 25.05
N ALA A 14 21.46 7.43 23.77
CA ALA A 14 20.10 7.19 23.31
C ALA A 14 19.79 5.72 23.63
N ALA A 15 18.98 5.49 24.65
CA ALA A 15 18.40 4.19 24.91
C ALA A 15 17.69 3.79 23.60
N ALA A 16 18.12 2.69 23.00
CA ALA A 16 17.45 2.10 21.86
C ALA A 16 16.01 1.77 22.32
N GLN A 17 15.07 2.60 21.90
CA GLN A 17 13.67 2.36 22.16
C GLN A 17 13.32 1.04 21.47
N SER A 18 12.92 0.02 22.24
CA SER A 18 12.50 -1.25 21.65
C SER A 18 11.37 -0.99 20.68
N LEU A 19 11.53 -1.47 19.43
CA LEU A 19 10.48 -1.38 18.44
C LEU A 19 9.21 -2.02 19.00
N LEU A 20 8.10 -1.28 19.01
CA LEU A 20 6.78 -1.87 19.24
C LEU A 20 6.54 -2.95 18.20
N SER A 21 6.22 -4.16 18.66
CA SER A 21 5.77 -5.21 17.76
C SER A 21 4.53 -4.72 17.00
N TRP A 22 4.41 -5.11 15.74
CA TRP A 22 3.22 -4.81 14.95
C TRP A 22 1.89 -5.17 15.66
N ASP A 23 1.88 -6.26 16.39
CA ASP A 23 0.68 -6.73 17.11
C ASP A 23 0.30 -5.84 18.30
N ASP A 24 1.25 -5.06 18.82
CA ASP A 24 1.04 -4.13 19.94
C ASP A 24 0.67 -2.72 19.46
N TRP A 25 0.57 -2.48 18.14
CA TRP A 25 0.22 -1.18 17.62
C TRP A 25 -1.22 -0.80 17.97
N PRO A 26 -1.45 0.43 18.42
CA PRO A 26 -2.80 0.92 18.68
C PRO A 26 -3.65 0.94 17.42
N HIS A 27 -4.93 0.73 17.61
CA HIS A 27 -5.94 0.71 16.57
C HIS A 27 -6.87 1.90 16.70
N GLN A 28 -7.36 2.40 15.58
CA GLN A 28 -8.40 3.41 15.51
C GLN A 28 -9.38 3.07 14.40
N ARG A 29 -10.62 3.47 14.58
CA ARG A 29 -11.65 3.41 13.55
C ARG A 29 -12.15 4.82 13.28
N VAL A 30 -12.07 5.26 12.04
CA VAL A 30 -12.42 6.61 11.59
C VAL A 30 -13.67 6.53 10.72
N ALA A 31 -14.75 7.19 11.11
CA ALA A 31 -15.92 7.36 10.23
C ALA A 31 -15.55 8.37 9.13
N VAL A 32 -15.44 7.90 7.90
CA VAL A 32 -15.08 8.74 6.75
C VAL A 32 -16.31 9.34 6.07
N ASN A 33 -17.46 8.71 6.26
CA ASN A 33 -18.78 9.22 5.91
C ASN A 33 -19.85 8.54 6.79
N GLN A 34 -21.15 8.70 6.44
CA GLN A 34 -22.26 8.14 7.22
C GLN A 34 -22.27 6.60 7.24
N ASP A 35 -21.78 5.96 6.19
CA ASP A 35 -21.93 4.52 5.95
C ASP A 35 -20.61 3.76 6.05
N ILE A 36 -19.45 4.45 6.01
CA ILE A 36 -18.13 3.84 5.94
C ILE A 36 -17.26 4.31 7.09
N SER A 37 -16.65 3.35 7.77
CA SER A 37 -15.56 3.60 8.70
C SER A 37 -14.33 2.80 8.28
N ILE A 38 -13.17 3.46 8.36
CA ILE A 38 -11.86 2.91 8.05
C ILE A 38 -11.16 2.55 9.35
N HIS A 39 -10.78 1.30 9.48
CA HIS A 39 -9.89 0.83 10.52
C HIS A 39 -8.45 1.17 10.15
N LEU A 40 -7.64 1.56 11.12
CA LEU A 40 -6.22 1.81 10.92
C LEU A 40 -5.39 1.41 12.15
N ARG A 41 -4.12 1.12 11.89
CA ARG A 41 -3.06 1.03 12.90
C ARG A 41 -2.14 2.22 12.76
N TYR A 42 -1.55 2.66 13.87
CA TYR A 42 -0.60 3.78 13.85
C TYR A 42 0.45 3.64 14.96
N ALA A 43 1.63 4.18 14.71
CA ALA A 43 2.69 4.28 15.73
C ALA A 43 3.74 5.30 15.31
N GLY A 44 4.63 5.62 16.26
CA GLY A 44 5.75 6.52 16.07
C GLY A 44 5.39 7.99 16.23
N SER A 45 6.40 8.84 16.11
CA SER A 45 6.28 10.30 16.15
C SER A 45 7.29 10.90 15.17
N GLY A 46 6.84 11.78 14.30
CA GLY A 46 7.65 12.40 13.25
C GLY A 46 6.80 12.88 12.07
N PRO A 47 7.42 13.15 10.92
CA PRO A 47 6.68 13.43 9.70
C PRO A 47 5.74 12.27 9.34
N PRO A 48 4.48 12.55 8.91
CA PRO A 48 3.51 11.49 8.66
C PRO A 48 3.82 10.68 7.40
N VAL A 49 3.70 9.36 7.53
CA VAL A 49 3.80 8.37 6.46
C VAL A 49 2.53 7.55 6.41
N LEU A 50 1.86 7.56 5.26
CA LEU A 50 0.66 6.78 4.97
C LEU A 50 1.04 5.55 4.14
N LEU A 51 0.70 4.35 4.62
CA LEU A 51 1.00 3.07 3.97
C LEU A 51 -0.29 2.42 3.49
N VAL A 52 -0.46 2.30 2.17
CA VAL A 52 -1.69 1.81 1.53
C VAL A 52 -1.48 0.39 1.00
N HIS A 53 -2.19 -0.58 1.56
CA HIS A 53 -2.07 -1.99 1.17
C HIS A 53 -2.79 -2.31 -0.13
N GLY A 54 -2.47 -3.46 -0.73
CA GLY A 54 -3.15 -4.01 -1.90
C GLY A 54 -4.10 -5.17 -1.56
N ASN A 55 -4.53 -5.88 -2.59
CA ASN A 55 -5.43 -7.02 -2.51
C ASN A 55 -4.69 -8.34 -2.84
N PRO A 56 -5.00 -9.41 -2.15
CA PRO A 56 -6.06 -9.66 -1.16
C PRO A 56 -5.65 -9.37 0.28
N GLN A 57 -4.60 -8.59 0.48
CA GLN A 57 -4.03 -8.27 1.78
C GLN A 57 -4.85 -7.15 2.49
N TYR A 58 -4.42 -6.78 3.69
CA TYR A 58 -4.87 -5.62 4.46
C TYR A 58 -3.66 -5.01 5.18
N SER A 59 -3.84 -4.09 6.11
CA SER A 59 -2.73 -3.38 6.80
C SER A 59 -1.58 -4.29 7.27
N LEU A 60 -1.86 -5.57 7.56
CA LEU A 60 -0.86 -6.57 7.93
C LEU A 60 0.29 -6.70 6.91
N SER A 61 0.07 -6.39 5.62
CA SER A 61 1.12 -6.45 4.61
C SER A 61 2.33 -5.56 4.92
N TRP A 62 2.15 -4.55 5.73
CA TRP A 62 3.19 -3.61 6.14
C TRP A 62 3.89 -3.99 7.45
N HIS A 63 3.55 -5.13 8.07
CA HIS A 63 4.01 -5.56 9.38
C HIS A 63 5.54 -5.54 9.58
N ALA A 64 6.31 -5.83 8.54
CA ALA A 64 7.77 -5.86 8.61
C ALA A 64 8.42 -4.49 8.35
N ILE A 65 7.74 -3.59 7.63
CA ILE A 65 8.26 -2.28 7.21
C ILE A 65 7.81 -1.18 8.18
N ALA A 66 6.54 -1.18 8.55
CA ALA A 66 5.95 -0.11 9.36
C ALA A 66 6.67 0.12 10.70
N PRO A 67 7.08 -0.92 11.48
CA PRO A 67 7.84 -0.72 12.70
C PRO A 67 9.22 -0.08 12.50
N VAL A 68 9.87 -0.32 11.36
CA VAL A 68 11.14 0.31 11.01
C VAL A 68 10.93 1.80 10.76
N LEU A 69 9.89 2.17 10.02
CA LEU A 69 9.56 3.57 9.74
C LEU A 69 9.11 4.32 11.01
N ALA A 70 8.39 3.65 11.90
CA ALA A 70 7.88 4.26 13.14
C ALA A 70 8.97 4.74 14.12
N GLN A 71 10.23 4.38 13.87
CA GLN A 71 11.35 4.92 14.65
C GLN A 71 11.56 6.43 14.43
N ASN A 72 11.19 6.95 13.26
CA ASN A 72 11.46 8.33 12.86
C ASN A 72 10.24 9.06 12.26
N PHE A 73 9.15 8.35 12.05
CA PHE A 73 7.94 8.84 11.39
C PHE A 73 6.69 8.50 12.19
N THR A 74 5.65 9.30 12.02
CA THR A 74 4.30 8.91 12.42
C THR A 74 3.71 8.09 11.30
N VAL A 75 3.58 6.78 11.52
CA VAL A 75 3.14 5.82 10.50
C VAL A 75 1.66 5.52 10.68
N ILE A 76 0.90 5.65 9.61
CA ILE A 76 -0.54 5.40 9.53
C ILE A 76 -0.77 4.29 8.51
N VAL A 77 -1.43 3.20 8.91
CA VAL A 77 -1.65 2.02 8.07
C VAL A 77 -3.13 1.66 8.09
N PRO A 78 -3.95 2.25 7.19
CA PRO A 78 -5.37 1.94 7.10
C PRO A 78 -5.59 0.56 6.47
N ASP A 79 -6.70 -0.08 6.84
CA ASP A 79 -7.36 -1.09 6.02
C ASP A 79 -8.25 -0.36 5.01
N ASN A 80 -8.05 -0.61 3.73
CA ASN A 80 -8.89 0.00 2.69
C ASN A 80 -10.36 -0.40 2.86
N ARG A 81 -11.31 0.42 2.33
CA ARG A 81 -12.74 0.04 2.33
C ARG A 81 -12.93 -1.40 1.84
N GLY A 82 -13.70 -2.19 2.55
CA GLY A 82 -14.00 -3.58 2.20
C GLY A 82 -12.87 -4.57 2.42
N ALA A 83 -11.81 -4.20 3.14
CA ALA A 83 -10.71 -5.06 3.52
C ALA A 83 -10.45 -5.00 5.04
N GLY A 84 -9.72 -5.97 5.57
CA GLY A 84 -9.32 -6.02 6.98
C GLY A 84 -10.51 -5.87 7.93
N ASP A 85 -10.48 -4.85 8.76
CA ASP A 85 -11.54 -4.51 9.70
C ASP A 85 -12.32 -3.24 9.30
N SER A 86 -12.12 -2.74 8.07
CA SER A 86 -12.89 -1.62 7.51
C SER A 86 -14.27 -2.05 7.01
N THR A 87 -15.17 -1.08 6.87
CA THR A 87 -16.55 -1.32 6.39
C THR A 87 -16.56 -1.71 4.91
N ILE A 88 -17.37 -2.72 4.58
CA ILE A 88 -17.74 -3.01 3.18
C ILE A 88 -18.66 -1.88 2.69
N PRO A 89 -18.32 -1.20 1.57
CA PRO A 89 -19.12 -0.09 1.09
C PRO A 89 -20.50 -0.59 0.63
N PRO A 90 -21.60 -0.07 1.22
CA PRO A 90 -22.96 -0.53 0.90
C PRO A 90 -23.40 -0.15 -0.52
N ASP A 91 -22.81 0.89 -1.10
CA ASP A 91 -23.03 1.33 -2.47
C ASP A 91 -22.26 0.52 -3.51
N GLY A 92 -21.38 -0.39 -3.08
CA GLY A 92 -20.52 -1.19 -3.95
C GLY A 92 -19.47 -0.38 -4.70
N ASN A 93 -19.13 0.83 -4.25
CA ASN A 93 -18.12 1.68 -4.88
C ASN A 93 -16.71 1.34 -4.40
N TYR A 94 -15.95 0.67 -5.26
CA TYR A 94 -14.55 0.26 -5.03
C TYR A 94 -13.55 1.00 -5.94
N THR A 95 -13.95 2.13 -6.53
CA THR A 95 -13.07 2.90 -7.41
C THR A 95 -11.88 3.49 -6.67
N ALA A 96 -10.78 3.70 -7.37
CA ALA A 96 -9.59 4.34 -6.83
C ALA A 96 -9.89 5.75 -6.30
N ALA A 97 -10.79 6.48 -6.96
CA ALA A 97 -11.24 7.80 -6.51
C ALA A 97 -11.96 7.75 -5.16
N ALA A 98 -12.78 6.72 -4.92
CA ALA A 98 -13.49 6.54 -3.65
C ALA A 98 -12.53 6.16 -2.50
N HIS A 99 -11.53 5.29 -2.77
CA HIS A 99 -10.48 5.01 -1.81
C HIS A 99 -9.65 6.26 -1.47
N ALA A 100 -9.36 7.09 -2.47
CA ALA A 100 -8.65 8.36 -2.26
C ALA A 100 -9.41 9.30 -1.30
N ASP A 101 -10.74 9.36 -1.42
CA ASP A 101 -11.59 10.16 -0.51
C ASP A 101 -11.54 9.62 0.93
N ASP A 102 -11.54 8.30 1.12
CA ASP A 102 -11.37 7.69 2.44
C ASP A 102 -10.01 8.03 3.06
N LEU A 103 -8.93 7.89 2.29
CA LEU A 103 -7.58 8.23 2.75
C LEU A 103 -7.48 9.71 3.16
N LYS A 104 -8.11 10.61 2.38
CA LYS A 104 -8.17 12.04 2.72
C LYS A 104 -8.94 12.26 4.02
N ALA A 105 -10.11 11.66 4.18
CA ALA A 105 -10.90 11.79 5.39
C ALA A 105 -10.18 11.23 6.63
N VAL A 106 -9.40 10.15 6.46
CA VAL A 106 -8.54 9.64 7.54
C VAL A 106 -7.49 10.67 7.95
N LEU A 107 -6.77 11.27 6.98
CA LEU A 107 -5.77 12.29 7.29
C LEU A 107 -6.41 13.53 7.93
N ASP A 108 -7.59 13.96 7.45
CA ASP A 108 -8.33 15.10 8.03
C ASP A 108 -8.73 14.84 9.48
N PHE A 109 -9.23 13.63 9.78
CA PHE A 109 -9.56 13.24 11.16
C PHE A 109 -8.33 13.29 12.08
N LEU A 110 -7.16 12.91 11.55
CA LEU A 110 -5.90 12.92 12.29
C LEU A 110 -5.25 14.31 12.38
N GLY A 111 -5.81 15.33 11.69
CA GLY A 111 -5.24 16.67 11.63
C GLY A 111 -3.96 16.75 10.80
N ILE A 112 -3.83 15.90 9.77
CA ILE A 112 -2.65 15.79 8.92
C ILE A 112 -2.93 16.46 7.57
N ASP A 113 -2.26 17.56 7.29
CA ASP A 113 -2.42 18.31 6.04
C ASP A 113 -1.71 17.65 4.86
N ALA A 114 -0.54 17.05 5.09
CA ALA A 114 0.25 16.38 4.05
C ALA A 114 1.05 15.21 4.62
N ALA A 115 1.26 14.16 3.81
CA ALA A 115 2.01 12.97 4.16
C ALA A 115 2.91 12.49 3.02
N TYR A 116 3.91 11.67 3.36
CA TYR A 116 4.56 10.75 2.43
C TYR A 116 3.66 9.54 2.26
N VAL A 117 3.39 9.13 1.02
CA VAL A 117 2.43 8.05 0.73
C VAL A 117 3.13 6.91 0.03
N PHE A 118 3.07 5.70 0.57
CA PHE A 118 3.63 4.51 -0.08
C PHE A 118 2.54 3.44 -0.18
N SER A 119 2.60 2.67 -1.26
CA SER A 119 1.49 1.81 -1.63
C SER A 119 1.96 0.57 -2.38
N HIS A 120 1.21 -0.52 -2.27
CA HIS A 120 1.50 -1.78 -2.91
C HIS A 120 0.26 -2.33 -3.63
N ASP A 121 0.48 -3.01 -4.78
CA ASP A 121 -0.57 -3.64 -5.60
C ASP A 121 -1.74 -2.66 -5.88
N LYS A 122 -2.99 -3.05 -5.72
CA LYS A 122 -4.17 -2.17 -5.90
C LYS A 122 -4.09 -0.88 -5.09
N GLY A 123 -3.43 -0.91 -3.93
CA GLY A 123 -3.15 0.29 -3.14
C GLY A 123 -2.41 1.38 -3.91
N ALA A 124 -1.57 1.00 -4.91
CA ALA A 124 -0.89 1.97 -5.77
C ALA A 124 -1.88 2.75 -6.65
N GLY A 125 -2.95 2.10 -7.12
CA GLY A 125 -4.06 2.79 -7.79
C GLY A 125 -4.76 3.78 -6.86
N PHE A 126 -5.01 3.39 -5.61
CA PHE A 126 -5.66 4.24 -4.61
C PHE A 126 -4.78 5.44 -4.24
N ALA A 127 -3.49 5.22 -4.04
CA ALA A 127 -2.52 6.28 -3.78
C ALA A 127 -2.32 7.21 -4.98
N ALA A 128 -2.36 6.70 -6.21
CA ALA A 128 -2.29 7.51 -7.42
C ALA A 128 -3.52 8.42 -7.56
N ALA A 129 -4.72 7.88 -7.26
CA ALA A 129 -5.94 8.68 -7.23
C ALA A 129 -5.90 9.73 -6.11
N PHE A 130 -5.36 9.38 -4.93
CA PHE A 130 -5.14 10.31 -3.83
C PHE A 130 -4.20 11.45 -4.24
N ALA A 131 -3.05 11.13 -4.83
CA ALA A 131 -2.08 12.12 -5.29
C ALA A 131 -2.63 13.04 -6.39
N ALA A 132 -3.47 12.51 -7.29
CA ALA A 132 -4.11 13.28 -8.35
C ALA A 132 -5.21 14.22 -7.82
N LYS A 133 -6.05 13.75 -6.87
CA LYS A 133 -7.14 14.54 -6.28
C LYS A 133 -6.66 15.53 -5.23
N TYR A 134 -5.65 15.15 -4.45
CA TYR A 134 -5.16 15.89 -3.28
C TYR A 134 -3.65 16.16 -3.37
N PRO A 135 -3.16 16.85 -4.41
CA PRO A 135 -1.73 17.02 -4.63
C PRO A 135 -1.04 17.79 -3.50
N SER A 136 -1.74 18.69 -2.80
CA SER A 136 -1.21 19.40 -1.63
C SER A 136 -1.05 18.51 -0.39
N ALA A 137 -1.83 17.43 -0.31
CA ALA A 137 -1.74 16.45 0.77
C ALA A 137 -0.70 15.35 0.51
N THR A 138 -0.08 15.33 -0.68
CA THR A 138 0.89 14.31 -1.08
C THR A 138 2.27 14.93 -1.27
N ARG A 139 3.19 14.67 -0.36
CA ARG A 139 4.54 15.24 -0.43
C ARG A 139 5.46 14.50 -1.39
N ARG A 140 5.48 13.19 -1.31
CA ARG A 140 6.13 12.21 -2.19
C ARG A 140 5.27 10.97 -2.23
N VAL A 141 5.30 10.21 -3.33
CA VAL A 141 4.48 9.00 -3.46
C VAL A 141 5.28 7.83 -3.98
N GLY A 142 5.03 6.63 -3.43
CA GLY A 142 5.61 5.37 -3.87
C GLY A 142 4.54 4.41 -4.38
N PHE A 143 4.79 3.82 -5.56
CA PHE A 143 3.94 2.84 -6.22
C PHE A 143 4.71 1.54 -6.40
N PHE A 144 4.30 0.49 -5.70
CA PHE A 144 5.01 -0.77 -5.67
C PHE A 144 4.18 -1.87 -6.33
N GLU A 145 4.77 -2.55 -7.32
CA GLU A 145 4.19 -3.72 -7.99
C GLU A 145 2.78 -3.51 -8.55
N TYR A 146 2.59 -2.47 -9.34
CA TYR A 146 1.30 -2.20 -9.96
C TYR A 146 1.45 -1.49 -11.31
N LEU A 147 0.48 -1.70 -12.18
CA LEU A 147 0.25 -0.91 -13.39
C LEU A 147 -1.09 -0.21 -13.25
N LEU A 148 -1.15 1.10 -13.53
CA LEU A 148 -2.41 1.82 -13.46
C LEU A 148 -3.36 1.44 -14.60
N PRO A 149 -4.67 1.31 -14.35
CA PRO A 149 -5.69 1.30 -15.39
C PRO A 149 -5.56 2.53 -16.31
N GLY A 150 -5.62 2.31 -17.61
CA GLY A 150 -5.33 3.33 -18.62
C GLY A 150 -3.84 3.53 -18.93
N PHE A 151 -2.93 2.96 -18.13
CA PHE A 151 -1.48 3.05 -18.28
C PHE A 151 -0.80 1.67 -18.32
N GLY A 152 -1.51 0.66 -18.81
CA GLY A 152 -0.96 -0.66 -19.06
C GLY A 152 -1.60 -1.83 -18.29
N TYR A 153 -2.44 -1.57 -17.27
CA TYR A 153 -3.13 -2.62 -16.51
C TYR A 153 -3.97 -3.54 -17.41
N GLU A 154 -4.60 -3.00 -18.43
CA GLU A 154 -5.47 -3.73 -19.36
C GLU A 154 -4.72 -4.81 -20.15
N SER A 155 -3.40 -4.70 -20.26
CA SER A 155 -2.56 -5.73 -20.89
C SER A 155 -2.65 -7.08 -20.20
N PHE A 156 -3.03 -7.12 -18.92
CA PHE A 156 -3.25 -8.35 -18.17
C PHE A 156 -4.53 -9.12 -18.56
N TRP A 157 -5.47 -8.49 -19.23
CA TRP A 157 -6.71 -9.12 -19.66
C TRP A 157 -6.64 -9.66 -21.10
N VAL A 158 -5.64 -9.26 -21.86
CA VAL A 158 -5.53 -9.61 -23.28
C VAL A 158 -4.29 -10.47 -23.50
N PRO A 159 -4.43 -11.74 -23.93
CA PRO A 159 -3.29 -12.55 -24.35
C PRO A 159 -2.57 -11.86 -25.50
N SER A 160 -1.32 -11.44 -25.32
CA SER A 160 -0.52 -10.93 -26.43
C SER A 160 0.17 -12.07 -27.16
N SER A 161 0.00 -12.13 -28.47
CA SER A 161 0.63 -13.13 -29.33
C SER A 161 2.09 -12.84 -29.66
N GLY A 162 2.72 -11.87 -29.04
CA GLY A 162 4.12 -11.52 -29.31
C GLY A 162 4.67 -10.38 -28.48
N GLY A 163 5.47 -10.68 -27.50
CA GLY A 163 6.59 -9.86 -27.04
C GLY A 163 6.31 -8.45 -26.49
N GLY A 164 5.07 -8.11 -26.16
CA GLY A 164 4.75 -6.94 -25.36
C GLY A 164 5.06 -7.18 -23.90
N LEU A 165 4.71 -6.24 -23.00
CA LEU A 165 4.72 -6.42 -21.55
C LEU A 165 4.01 -7.74 -21.21
N GLY A 166 4.81 -8.82 -21.22
CA GLY A 166 4.39 -10.19 -21.45
C GLY A 166 3.17 -10.60 -20.63
N TRP A 167 2.02 -10.63 -21.27
CA TRP A 167 0.93 -11.44 -20.76
C TRP A 167 1.39 -12.88 -20.71
N ASP A 168 1.71 -13.36 -19.51
CA ASP A 168 1.92 -14.75 -19.21
C ASP A 168 0.60 -15.28 -18.62
N LEU A 169 -0.12 -16.05 -19.40
CA LEU A 169 -1.39 -16.64 -18.98
C LEU A 169 -1.23 -17.43 -17.67
N TYR A 170 -0.12 -18.16 -17.54
CA TYR A 170 0.15 -18.93 -16.33
C TYR A 170 0.29 -18.05 -15.09
N LYS A 171 0.91 -16.88 -15.22
CA LYS A 171 1.11 -15.93 -14.10
C LYS A 171 -0.09 -15.02 -13.83
N ASN A 172 -0.91 -14.74 -14.85
CA ASN A 172 -1.90 -13.65 -14.76
C ASN A 172 -3.35 -14.06 -15.00
N TRP A 173 -3.63 -15.35 -15.25
CA TRP A 173 -5.00 -15.82 -15.52
C TRP A 173 -6.00 -15.44 -14.43
N GLN A 174 -5.54 -15.38 -13.17
CA GLN A 174 -6.37 -15.00 -12.01
C GLN A 174 -6.93 -13.58 -12.13
N LEU A 175 -6.21 -12.65 -12.75
CA LEU A 175 -6.69 -11.27 -12.92
C LEU A 175 -7.91 -11.24 -13.85
N GLY A 176 -7.93 -12.04 -14.93
CA GLY A 176 -9.10 -12.23 -15.76
C GLY A 176 -10.25 -12.92 -15.00
N PHE A 177 -9.95 -13.92 -14.19
CA PHE A 177 -10.94 -14.62 -13.35
C PHE A 177 -11.54 -13.71 -12.27
N PHE A 178 -10.71 -12.93 -11.56
CA PHE A 178 -11.17 -11.99 -10.52
C PHE A 178 -11.99 -10.84 -11.12
N SER A 179 -11.81 -10.51 -12.40
CA SER A 179 -12.57 -9.46 -13.07
C SER A 179 -14.07 -9.77 -13.22
N VAL A 180 -14.45 -11.04 -12.96
CA VAL A 180 -15.85 -11.52 -12.92
C VAL A 180 -16.18 -11.96 -11.49
N PRO A 181 -16.48 -11.02 -10.55
CA PRO A 181 -16.61 -11.31 -9.13
C PRO A 181 -17.63 -12.36 -8.76
N ASP A 182 -18.72 -12.49 -9.54
CA ASP A 182 -19.74 -13.50 -9.26
C ASP A 182 -19.22 -14.92 -9.46
N ALA A 183 -18.55 -15.17 -10.60
CA ALA A 183 -17.93 -16.46 -10.87
C ALA A 183 -16.80 -16.76 -9.89
N ALA A 184 -15.91 -15.80 -9.65
CA ALA A 184 -14.80 -15.95 -8.72
C ALA A 184 -15.29 -16.25 -7.30
N THR A 185 -16.28 -15.50 -6.79
CA THR A 185 -16.88 -15.78 -5.48
C THR A 185 -17.43 -17.21 -5.41
N HIS A 186 -18.18 -17.63 -6.42
CA HIS A 186 -18.77 -18.99 -6.45
C HIS A 186 -17.71 -20.09 -6.37
N PHE A 187 -16.61 -19.98 -7.09
CA PHE A 187 -15.58 -21.01 -7.14
C PHE A 187 -14.57 -20.95 -5.99
N ILE A 188 -14.37 -19.79 -5.37
CA ILE A 188 -13.42 -19.60 -4.27
C ILE A 188 -14.04 -19.88 -2.90
N THR A 189 -15.34 -19.59 -2.71
CA THR A 189 -16.00 -19.77 -1.40
C THR A 189 -15.76 -21.16 -0.80
N GLY A 190 -15.21 -21.17 0.42
CA GLY A 190 -14.79 -22.38 1.14
C GLY A 190 -13.41 -22.91 0.75
N ARG A 191 -12.69 -22.19 -0.12
CA ARG A 191 -11.31 -22.50 -0.58
C ARG A 191 -10.40 -21.26 -0.56
N GLU A 192 -10.73 -20.29 0.29
CA GLU A 192 -10.03 -19.02 0.33
C GLU A 192 -8.54 -19.21 0.63
N LYS A 193 -8.21 -20.10 1.58
CA LYS A 193 -6.82 -20.36 1.93
C LYS A 193 -6.04 -20.99 0.78
N GLU A 194 -6.60 -21.97 0.08
CA GLU A 194 -5.97 -22.65 -1.05
C GLU A 194 -5.75 -21.66 -2.20
N MET A 195 -6.73 -20.83 -2.48
CA MET A 195 -6.60 -19.78 -3.50
C MET A 195 -5.47 -18.81 -3.15
N LEU A 196 -5.41 -18.33 -1.90
CA LEU A 196 -4.36 -17.42 -1.44
C LEU A 196 -2.97 -18.09 -1.47
N ALA A 197 -2.86 -19.33 -1.03
CA ALA A 197 -1.61 -20.08 -1.07
C ALA A 197 -1.07 -20.19 -2.49
N TRP A 198 -1.95 -20.51 -3.46
CA TRP A 198 -1.58 -20.54 -4.86
C TRP A 198 -1.17 -19.15 -5.37
N TYR A 199 -1.94 -18.11 -5.04
CA TYR A 199 -1.72 -16.76 -5.52
C TYR A 199 -0.40 -16.17 -4.99
N PHE A 200 -0.12 -16.34 -3.70
CA PHE A 200 1.14 -15.90 -3.11
C PHE A 200 2.34 -16.63 -3.69
N PHE A 201 2.24 -17.95 -3.87
CA PHE A 201 3.31 -18.75 -4.49
C PHE A 201 3.62 -18.29 -5.91
N HIS A 202 2.59 -18.10 -6.74
CA HIS A 202 2.75 -17.84 -8.17
C HIS A 202 3.40 -16.50 -8.50
N ALA A 203 3.14 -15.49 -7.69
CA ALA A 203 3.64 -14.15 -7.91
C ALA A 203 4.91 -13.82 -7.11
N SER A 204 5.58 -14.82 -6.53
CA SER A 204 6.72 -14.65 -5.64
C SER A 204 8.07 -14.99 -6.29
N TYR A 205 9.13 -14.50 -5.68
CA TYR A 205 10.51 -14.96 -5.90
C TYR A 205 10.83 -16.20 -5.04
N SER A 206 10.36 -16.19 -3.79
CA SER A 206 10.68 -17.18 -2.74
C SER A 206 9.74 -18.40 -2.73
N GLY A 207 8.74 -18.43 -3.64
CA GLY A 207 7.79 -19.54 -3.69
C GLY A 207 6.91 -19.61 -2.44
N ASN A 208 6.87 -20.79 -1.81
CA ASN A 208 6.08 -21.00 -0.59
C ASN A 208 6.54 -20.21 0.64
N ASP A 209 7.76 -19.68 0.60
CA ASP A 209 8.33 -18.92 1.71
C ASP A 209 8.07 -17.41 1.60
N ALA A 210 7.40 -16.96 0.54
CA ALA A 210 7.10 -15.55 0.32
C ALA A 210 6.24 -14.94 1.43
N VAL A 211 5.22 -15.68 1.88
CA VAL A 211 4.31 -15.27 2.95
C VAL A 211 4.23 -16.37 4.00
N SER A 212 4.42 -16.03 5.27
CA SER A 212 4.40 -17.01 6.36
C SER A 212 3.03 -17.69 6.50
N GLU A 213 3.03 -18.94 6.99
CA GLU A 213 1.79 -19.69 7.27
C GLU A 213 0.84 -18.92 8.20
N ALA A 214 1.39 -18.20 9.19
CA ALA A 214 0.60 -17.38 10.12
C ALA A 214 -0.11 -16.23 9.38
N HIS A 215 0.58 -15.54 8.48
CA HIS A 215 0.01 -14.46 7.69
C HIS A 215 -0.96 -14.98 6.63
N LEU A 216 -0.65 -16.09 5.97
CA LEU A 216 -1.57 -16.77 5.04
C LEU A 216 -2.90 -17.08 5.75
N ASN A 217 -2.84 -17.64 6.97
CA ASN A 217 -4.02 -17.91 7.77
C ASN A 217 -4.78 -16.64 8.17
N ALA A 218 -4.06 -15.54 8.47
CA ALA A 218 -4.67 -14.26 8.80
C ALA A 218 -5.41 -13.66 7.59
N TYR A 219 -4.80 -13.65 6.41
CA TYR A 219 -5.43 -13.20 5.17
C TYR A 219 -6.64 -14.06 4.80
N ALA A 220 -6.53 -15.40 4.90
CA ALA A 220 -7.64 -16.31 4.64
C ALA A 220 -8.82 -16.04 5.56
N ARG A 221 -8.58 -15.90 6.89
CA ARG A 221 -9.65 -15.54 7.83
C ARG A 221 -10.29 -14.19 7.50
N SER A 222 -9.50 -13.22 7.05
CA SER A 222 -10.03 -11.89 6.71
C SER A 222 -11.00 -11.94 5.54
N ILE A 223 -10.64 -12.58 4.44
CA ILE A 223 -11.51 -12.66 3.25
C ILE A 223 -12.65 -13.67 3.39
N SER A 224 -12.55 -14.62 4.34
CA SER A 224 -13.63 -15.56 4.64
C SER A 224 -14.76 -14.95 5.49
N LYS A 225 -14.59 -13.72 6.00
CA LYS A 225 -15.68 -13.00 6.67
C LYS A 225 -16.84 -12.76 5.69
N PRO A 226 -18.11 -12.76 6.16
CA PRO A 226 -19.26 -12.53 5.29
C PRO A 226 -19.13 -11.29 4.41
N GLY A 227 -19.17 -11.46 3.09
CA GLY A 227 -19.07 -10.39 2.10
C GLY A 227 -17.65 -9.94 1.74
N PHE A 228 -16.62 -10.25 2.52
CA PHE A 228 -15.25 -9.76 2.29
C PHE A 228 -14.58 -10.37 1.05
N LEU A 229 -14.79 -11.66 0.75
CA LEU A 229 -14.31 -12.25 -0.49
C LEU A 229 -14.86 -11.50 -1.71
N ARG A 230 -16.17 -11.24 -1.75
CA ARG A 230 -16.78 -10.49 -2.84
C ARG A 230 -16.28 -9.03 -2.88
N SER A 231 -16.10 -8.42 -1.72
CA SER A 231 -15.52 -7.07 -1.61
C SER A 231 -14.12 -7.03 -2.23
N MET A 232 -13.25 -7.95 -1.87
CA MET A 232 -11.91 -8.11 -2.42
C MET A 232 -11.93 -8.25 -3.95
N LEU A 233 -12.83 -9.08 -4.48
CA LEU A 233 -12.95 -9.32 -5.92
C LEU A 233 -13.50 -8.11 -6.68
N ASN A 234 -14.36 -7.29 -6.07
CA ASN A 234 -14.95 -6.14 -6.73
C ASN A 234 -13.94 -5.05 -7.11
N VAL A 235 -12.79 -4.94 -6.44
CA VAL A 235 -11.71 -4.02 -6.86
C VAL A 235 -11.05 -4.45 -8.18
N PHE A 236 -11.21 -5.72 -8.58
CA PHE A 236 -10.74 -6.25 -9.87
C PHE A 236 -11.83 -6.25 -10.94
N SER A 237 -13.10 -5.96 -10.60
CA SER A 237 -14.20 -6.04 -11.56
C SER A 237 -13.96 -5.16 -12.77
N VAL A 238 -14.43 -5.62 -13.93
CA VAL A 238 -14.34 -4.85 -15.18
C VAL A 238 -14.94 -3.45 -15.00
N SER A 239 -16.05 -3.34 -14.26
CA SER A 239 -16.70 -2.04 -14.00
C SER A 239 -15.79 -1.09 -13.21
N THR A 240 -15.19 -1.56 -12.11
CA THR A 240 -14.27 -0.77 -11.27
C THR A 240 -13.04 -0.33 -12.07
N VAL A 241 -12.37 -1.28 -12.73
CA VAL A 241 -11.15 -0.99 -13.50
C VAL A 241 -11.41 -0.05 -14.67
N THR A 242 -12.58 -0.18 -15.34
CA THR A 242 -12.96 0.75 -16.44
C THR A 242 -13.19 2.18 -15.91
N GLN A 243 -13.81 2.31 -14.75
CA GLN A 243 -13.99 3.62 -14.11
C GLN A 243 -12.65 4.23 -13.69
N ASP A 244 -11.77 3.41 -13.12
CA ASP A 244 -10.43 3.85 -12.74
C ASP A 244 -9.61 4.28 -13.97
N ALA A 245 -9.66 3.52 -15.08
CA ALA A 245 -8.99 3.89 -16.34
C ALA A 245 -9.47 5.25 -16.87
N ARG A 246 -10.78 5.48 -16.84
CA ARG A 246 -11.35 6.78 -17.23
C ARG A 246 -10.83 7.88 -16.31
N PHE A 247 -10.92 7.68 -14.99
CA PHE A 247 -10.45 8.65 -14.00
C PHE A 247 -8.98 9.02 -14.21
N PHE A 248 -8.10 8.02 -14.37
CA PHE A 248 -6.68 8.28 -14.58
C PHE A 248 -6.38 8.96 -15.91
N ASN A 249 -7.07 8.62 -16.99
CA ASN A 249 -6.93 9.30 -18.27
C ASN A 249 -7.39 10.77 -18.21
N GLU A 250 -8.47 11.05 -17.46
CA GLU A 250 -9.01 12.40 -17.28
C GLU A 250 -8.20 13.26 -16.31
N THR A 251 -7.39 12.66 -15.43
CA THR A 251 -6.56 13.35 -14.43
C THR A 251 -5.08 13.27 -14.79
N ILE A 252 -4.41 12.17 -14.45
CA ILE A 252 -2.97 11.97 -14.67
C ILE A 252 -2.62 12.03 -16.15
N GLY A 253 -3.47 11.50 -17.04
CA GLY A 253 -3.29 11.57 -18.47
C GLY A 253 -3.30 12.99 -19.05
N GLN A 254 -3.99 13.91 -18.39
CA GLN A 254 -4.00 15.33 -18.76
C GLN A 254 -2.92 16.14 -18.03
N SER A 255 -2.62 15.77 -16.81
CA SER A 255 -1.61 16.43 -15.98
C SER A 255 -0.88 15.40 -15.12
N PRO A 256 0.29 14.94 -15.53
CA PRO A 256 1.10 14.02 -14.73
C PRO A 256 1.37 14.54 -13.32
N LEU A 257 1.52 13.64 -12.37
CA LEU A 257 1.79 13.95 -10.97
C LEU A 257 3.02 14.87 -10.84
N GLN A 258 2.91 15.89 -10.02
CA GLN A 258 3.94 16.93 -9.88
C GLN A 258 4.92 16.65 -8.74
N MET A 259 4.51 15.85 -7.73
CA MET A 259 5.39 15.41 -6.66
C MET A 259 6.30 14.28 -7.13
N PRO A 260 7.47 14.08 -6.49
CA PRO A 260 8.35 12.96 -6.80
C PRO A 260 7.68 11.60 -6.61
N VAL A 261 7.94 10.68 -7.53
CA VAL A 261 7.37 9.33 -7.59
C VAL A 261 8.48 8.29 -7.50
N LEU A 262 8.32 7.31 -6.59
CA LEU A 262 9.15 6.11 -6.52
C LEU A 262 8.33 4.91 -7.03
N ALA A 263 8.75 4.30 -8.13
CA ALA A 263 8.15 3.07 -8.64
C ALA A 263 9.05 1.88 -8.34
N LEU A 264 8.55 0.88 -7.61
CA LEU A 264 9.29 -0.33 -7.29
C LEU A 264 8.64 -1.57 -7.93
N GLY A 265 9.47 -2.43 -8.52
CA GLY A 265 9.06 -3.74 -9.03
C GLY A 265 10.02 -4.82 -8.56
N GLY A 266 9.50 -6.01 -8.22
CA GLY A 266 10.34 -7.14 -7.82
C GLY A 266 11.14 -7.72 -8.98
N GLU A 267 12.32 -8.26 -8.71
CA GLU A 267 13.21 -8.90 -9.69
C GLU A 267 12.52 -10.02 -10.48
N ALA A 268 11.65 -10.80 -9.82
CA ALA A 268 10.89 -11.89 -10.42
C ALA A 268 9.46 -11.49 -10.85
N SER A 269 9.15 -10.21 -10.81
CA SER A 269 7.80 -9.69 -11.09
C SER A 269 7.59 -9.42 -12.58
N PHE A 270 6.31 -9.29 -12.95
CA PHE A 270 5.89 -8.88 -14.29
C PHE A 270 6.25 -7.41 -14.60
N ALA A 271 6.39 -6.57 -13.58
CA ALA A 271 6.65 -5.13 -13.76
C ALA A 271 8.13 -4.83 -14.10
N ASN A 272 9.07 -5.76 -13.80
CA ASN A 272 10.49 -5.53 -13.85
C ASN A 272 10.98 -4.90 -15.18
N PRO A 273 10.91 -5.52 -16.37
CA PRO A 273 11.66 -4.99 -17.51
C PRO A 273 11.10 -3.67 -18.08
N ALA A 274 9.86 -3.35 -17.76
CA ALA A 274 9.16 -2.20 -18.32
C ALA A 274 8.74 -1.15 -17.27
N LEU A 275 9.14 -1.35 -16.00
CA LEU A 275 8.70 -0.52 -14.88
C LEU A 275 8.88 0.98 -15.15
N GLY A 276 10.09 1.39 -15.55
CA GLY A 276 10.39 2.79 -15.84
C GLY A 276 9.57 3.35 -17.00
N GLN A 277 9.37 2.56 -18.06
CA GLN A 277 8.58 2.99 -19.23
C GLN A 277 7.09 3.14 -18.89
N THR A 278 6.57 2.25 -18.05
CA THR A 278 5.17 2.26 -17.64
C THR A 278 4.84 3.43 -16.72
N TRP A 279 5.75 3.76 -15.80
CA TRP A 279 5.52 4.84 -14.84
C TRP A 279 5.97 6.22 -15.34
N ALA A 280 6.84 6.31 -16.36
CA ALA A 280 7.27 7.59 -16.91
C ALA A 280 6.13 8.56 -17.30
N PRO A 281 5.01 8.13 -17.90
CA PRO A 281 3.91 9.04 -18.20
C PRO A 281 3.07 9.46 -17.00
N VAL A 282 3.21 8.78 -15.83
CA VAL A 282 2.38 9.02 -14.64
C VAL A 282 2.86 10.22 -13.83
N GLY A 283 4.15 10.51 -13.83
CA GLY A 283 4.74 11.62 -13.05
C GLY A 283 5.83 12.34 -13.80
N ARG A 284 6.12 13.56 -13.38
CA ARG A 284 7.21 14.38 -13.97
C ARG A 284 8.59 13.97 -13.46
N ASP A 285 8.65 13.52 -12.23
CA ASP A 285 9.88 13.10 -11.55
C ASP A 285 9.66 11.67 -11.03
N VAL A 286 10.06 10.68 -11.85
CA VAL A 286 9.83 9.26 -11.58
C VAL A 286 11.17 8.54 -11.48
N VAL A 287 11.42 7.97 -10.31
CA VAL A 287 12.53 7.04 -10.08
C VAL A 287 11.95 5.62 -10.07
N ALA A 288 12.44 4.77 -10.97
CA ALA A 288 11.99 3.37 -11.08
C ALA A 288 13.14 2.42 -10.76
N GLU A 289 12.94 1.53 -9.79
CA GLU A 289 13.97 0.62 -9.31
C GLU A 289 13.44 -0.81 -9.12
N VAL A 290 14.35 -1.77 -9.26
CA VAL A 290 14.06 -3.19 -9.08
C VAL A 290 14.46 -3.62 -7.67
N VAL A 291 13.53 -4.24 -6.96
CA VAL A 291 13.78 -4.82 -5.64
C VAL A 291 14.41 -6.21 -5.83
N PRO A 292 15.68 -6.40 -5.39
CA PRO A 292 16.35 -7.68 -5.56
C PRO A 292 15.71 -8.78 -4.71
N LYS A 293 15.74 -10.02 -5.20
CA LYS A 293 15.22 -11.20 -4.50
C LYS A 293 13.77 -11.04 -4.02
N ALA A 294 12.94 -10.40 -4.83
CA ALA A 294 11.52 -10.22 -4.58
C ALA A 294 10.73 -10.43 -5.86
N GLY A 295 9.53 -10.93 -5.73
CA GLY A 295 8.49 -10.92 -6.74
C GLY A 295 7.45 -9.85 -6.43
N HIS A 296 6.19 -10.16 -6.67
CA HIS A 296 5.09 -9.24 -6.38
C HIS A 296 4.97 -8.91 -4.87
N TRP A 297 5.30 -9.85 -3.98
CA TRP A 297 5.16 -9.69 -2.53
C TRP A 297 6.40 -9.07 -1.89
N LEU A 298 6.95 -8.04 -2.51
CA LEU A 298 8.21 -7.41 -2.11
C LEU A 298 8.24 -6.88 -0.66
N LEU A 299 7.07 -6.61 -0.07
CA LEU A 299 6.96 -6.19 1.33
C LEU A 299 7.24 -7.33 2.32
N ASP A 300 6.98 -8.57 1.90
CA ASP A 300 7.25 -9.78 2.66
C ASP A 300 8.61 -10.39 2.29
N GLU A 301 9.00 -10.35 1.01
CA GLU A 301 10.18 -11.04 0.47
C GLU A 301 11.50 -10.27 0.71
N ASN A 302 11.48 -8.93 0.65
CA ASN A 302 12.67 -8.12 0.95
C ASN A 302 12.31 -6.81 1.70
N PRO A 303 11.68 -6.91 2.89
CA PRO A 303 11.20 -5.76 3.64
C PRO A 303 12.31 -4.79 4.05
N GLN A 304 13.52 -5.28 4.35
CA GLN A 304 14.65 -4.46 4.79
C GLN A 304 15.12 -3.52 3.66
N TRP A 305 15.21 -4.04 2.44
CA TRP A 305 15.60 -3.24 1.28
C TRP A 305 14.52 -2.18 1.00
N VAL A 306 13.25 -2.58 1.01
CA VAL A 306 12.11 -1.67 0.76
C VAL A 306 12.03 -0.59 1.83
N ALA A 307 12.13 -0.93 3.11
CA ALA A 307 12.14 0.04 4.20
C ALA A 307 13.29 1.05 4.07
N SER A 308 14.50 0.56 3.78
CA SER A 308 15.68 1.42 3.58
C SER A 308 15.49 2.37 2.40
N ARG A 309 14.90 1.89 1.30
CA ARG A 309 14.67 2.72 0.10
C ARG A 309 13.59 3.77 0.34
N ILE A 310 12.52 3.43 1.09
CA ILE A 310 11.52 4.40 1.54
C ILE A 310 12.18 5.52 2.35
N VAL A 311 12.98 5.18 3.36
CA VAL A 311 13.68 6.16 4.21
C VAL A 311 14.60 7.05 3.37
N GLN A 312 15.35 6.46 2.45
CA GLN A 312 16.21 7.23 1.53
C GLN A 312 15.38 8.19 0.67
N PHE A 313 14.29 7.72 0.06
CA PHE A 313 13.42 8.55 -0.80
C PHE A 313 12.77 9.71 -0.03
N ILE A 314 12.37 9.49 1.23
CA ILE A 314 11.90 10.57 2.11
C ILE A 314 13.04 11.55 2.40
N GLY A 315 14.25 11.05 2.66
CA GLY A 315 15.43 11.87 2.95
C GLY A 315 15.92 12.75 1.79
N GLU A 316 15.51 12.45 0.56
CA GLU A 316 15.76 13.29 -0.62
C GLU A 316 14.86 14.54 -0.67
N ASP A 317 13.89 14.67 0.25
CA ASP A 317 13.04 15.85 0.35
C ASP A 317 13.78 17.01 1.02
N ASN A 318 14.00 18.08 0.28
CA ASN A 318 14.63 19.31 0.79
C ASN A 318 13.67 20.20 1.61
N GLY A 319 12.38 19.85 1.65
CA GLY A 319 11.38 20.52 2.46
C GLY A 319 11.16 19.78 3.78
N SER A 320 10.30 20.33 4.62
CA SER A 320 9.87 19.67 5.87
C SER A 320 8.35 19.52 5.91
N ILE A 321 7.89 18.35 6.32
CA ILE A 321 6.53 18.20 6.81
C ILE A 321 6.56 18.31 8.33
N PRO A 322 5.61 19.00 8.97
CA PRO A 322 5.53 19.07 10.41
C PRO A 322 5.47 17.68 11.05
N THR A 323 6.14 17.53 12.18
CA THR A 323 6.00 16.34 13.02
C THR A 323 4.56 16.24 13.55
N VAL A 324 4.01 15.05 13.51
CA VAL A 324 2.69 14.72 14.06
C VAL A 324 2.87 13.73 15.20
N ASP A 325 2.17 13.96 16.29
CA ASP A 325 2.06 13.05 17.43
C ASP A 325 0.60 12.63 17.59
N LEU A 326 0.35 11.33 17.51
CA LEU A 326 -0.99 10.73 17.64
C LEU A 326 -1.22 10.12 19.03
N SER A 327 -0.37 10.38 20.02
CA SER A 327 -0.52 9.85 21.39
C SER A 327 -1.87 10.23 22.01
N TRP A 328 -2.45 11.37 21.62
CA TRP A 328 -3.78 11.81 22.04
C TRP A 328 -4.91 10.82 21.69
N LEU A 329 -4.71 9.95 20.69
CA LEU A 329 -5.67 8.88 20.35
C LEU A 329 -5.62 7.73 21.35
N THR A 330 -4.42 7.37 21.84
CA THR A 330 -4.23 6.27 22.79
C THR A 330 -4.74 6.61 24.17
N ASP A 331 -4.81 7.89 24.51
CA ASP A 331 -5.35 8.37 25.79
C ASP A 331 -6.90 8.34 25.83
N ARG A 332 -7.54 8.12 24.69
CA ARG A 332 -8.99 7.91 24.61
C ARG A 332 -9.30 6.45 24.82
N VAL A 333 -9.99 6.12 25.88
CA VAL A 333 -10.59 4.79 26.07
C VAL A 333 -11.63 4.60 24.97
N THR A 334 -11.23 3.99 23.87
CA THR A 334 -12.18 3.42 22.92
C THR A 334 -12.74 2.18 23.58
N LEU A 335 -13.94 2.31 24.18
CA LEU A 335 -14.73 1.15 24.50
C LEU A 335 -14.99 0.47 23.14
N GLY A 336 -14.26 -0.63 22.91
CA GLY A 336 -14.54 -1.48 21.76
C GLY A 336 -16.00 -1.93 21.86
N VAL A 337 -16.76 -1.61 20.85
CA VAL A 337 -18.11 -2.12 20.63
C VAL A 337 -17.99 -3.30 19.72
#